data_b3c71c31fd0106fc0774a96fc5e9d58f
#
_entry.id   b3c71c31fd0106fc0774a96fc5e9d58f
#
_cell.length_a   1.000
_cell.length_b   1.000
_cell.length_c   1.000
_cell.angle_alpha   90.00
_cell.angle_beta   90.00
_cell.angle_gamma   90.00
#
_symmetry.space_group_name_H-M   'P 1'
#
loop_
_entity.id
_entity.type
_entity.pdbx_description
1 polymer ?
#
loop_
_entity_poly.entity_id
_entity_poly.type
_entity_poly.pdbx_seq_one_letter_code
_entity_poly.pdbx_strand_id
1 'polypeptide(L)'
;MRTKQLRATIADIDFVLNAEGCSFADAPLKGFATEAGSAAGDDRVDVTVRLAENSPAPEIRDVRFSAKKDAFEDNCRTEWYLCSPTSADWEEEIIQYCGEEQNIKWASLRYSRNRAELTICHIKDTQGVVSPFTFPLLNIYLSRMMQLRGGFMIHSSVVEDKDGKGLLFTAVSGTGKSTIAHIFEGEGATIVNDDMVVVRPGADGGARAYAIPMRAYAQRPRSVALGGLFFISQSPKNWIERKKGATVVARVMSNSISQPFDAANALRLIGNISGCCLGIPAFTLGFKPDAEVVGVIRNALKGA
;
A
#
# COMPACT_ATOMS: atom_id res chain seq x y z
N MET A 1 -19.85 12.14 -14.08
CA MET A 1 -19.26 13.32 -14.74
C MET A 1 -17.87 12.95 -15.25
N ARG A 2 -17.44 13.36 -16.43
CA ARG A 2 -16.09 13.08 -16.96
C ARG A 2 -15.16 14.23 -16.60
N THR A 3 -13.99 13.95 -16.04
CA THR A 3 -13.00 14.97 -15.71
C THR A 3 -11.68 14.74 -16.42
N LYS A 4 -10.97 15.81 -16.72
CA LYS A 4 -9.61 15.80 -17.30
C LYS A 4 -8.53 15.82 -16.23
N GLN A 5 -8.87 16.17 -15.01
CA GLN A 5 -7.96 16.17 -13.88
C GLN A 5 -8.62 15.50 -12.67
N LEU A 6 -7.84 14.70 -11.94
CA LEU A 6 -8.20 14.11 -10.68
C LEU A 6 -7.09 14.40 -9.67
N ARG A 7 -7.47 14.65 -8.42
CA ARG A 7 -6.53 14.76 -7.30
C ARG A 7 -6.88 13.73 -6.24
N ALA A 8 -5.85 13.15 -5.64
CA ALA A 8 -6.02 12.22 -4.53
C ALA A 8 -4.86 12.35 -3.56
N THR A 9 -5.15 12.38 -2.27
CA THR A 9 -4.12 12.34 -1.23
C THR A 9 -4.06 10.94 -0.65
N ILE A 10 -2.91 10.28 -0.79
CA ILE A 10 -2.65 8.93 -0.29
C ILE A 10 -1.38 8.95 0.54
N ALA A 11 -1.49 8.63 1.81
CA ALA A 11 -0.35 8.61 2.76
C ALA A 11 0.45 9.94 2.75
N ASP A 12 -0.25 11.08 2.83
CA ASP A 12 0.28 12.44 2.79
C ASP A 12 1.05 12.78 1.49
N ILE A 13 0.78 12.05 0.40
CA ILE A 13 1.29 12.36 -0.92
C ILE A 13 0.12 12.81 -1.80
N ASP A 14 0.27 13.97 -2.42
CA ASP A 14 -0.71 14.50 -3.36
C ASP A 14 -0.44 14.01 -4.77
N PHE A 15 -1.31 13.17 -5.26
CA PHE A 15 -1.33 12.73 -6.65
C PHE A 15 -2.23 13.66 -7.48
N VAL A 16 -1.65 14.31 -8.47
CA VAL A 16 -2.38 15.11 -9.46
C VAL A 16 -2.32 14.40 -10.80
N LEU A 17 -3.44 13.78 -11.17
CA LEU A 17 -3.57 13.02 -12.39
C LEU A 17 -4.14 13.91 -13.49
N ASN A 18 -3.46 14.01 -14.61
CA ASN A 18 -3.86 14.79 -15.77
C ASN A 18 -4.09 13.86 -16.97
N ALA A 19 -5.28 13.89 -17.55
CA ALA A 19 -5.65 13.07 -18.70
C ALA A 19 -5.26 13.78 -20.02
N GLU A 20 -4.47 13.10 -20.85
CA GLU A 20 -4.13 13.52 -22.20
C GLU A 20 -4.81 12.60 -23.22
N GLY A 21 -5.65 13.18 -24.07
CA GLY A 21 -6.44 12.42 -25.07
C GLY A 21 -7.55 11.55 -24.49
N CYS A 22 -7.74 11.55 -23.16
CA CYS A 22 -8.76 10.75 -22.47
C CYS A 22 -9.45 11.55 -21.37
N SER A 23 -10.29 10.89 -20.57
CA SER A 23 -10.94 11.45 -19.38
C SER A 23 -11.08 10.36 -18.30
N PHE A 24 -11.24 10.78 -17.05
CA PHE A 24 -11.45 9.87 -15.93
C PHE A 24 -12.94 9.61 -15.71
N ALA A 25 -13.28 8.38 -15.31
CA ALA A 25 -14.57 8.08 -14.71
C ALA A 25 -14.70 8.73 -13.33
N ASP A 26 -15.92 8.93 -12.85
CA ASP A 26 -16.15 9.46 -11.50
C ASP A 26 -15.54 8.53 -10.43
N ALA A 27 -14.87 9.14 -9.46
CA ALA A 27 -14.35 8.54 -8.23
C ALA A 27 -13.48 7.27 -8.39
N PRO A 28 -12.42 7.26 -9.21
CA PRO A 28 -11.58 6.08 -9.40
C PRO A 28 -10.80 5.64 -8.14
N LEU A 29 -10.68 6.50 -7.13
CA LEU A 29 -9.93 6.27 -5.90
C LEU A 29 -10.82 6.24 -4.63
N LYS A 30 -12.11 5.90 -4.76
CA LYS A 30 -13.03 5.60 -3.66
C LYS A 30 -12.88 6.50 -2.42
N GLY A 31 -13.15 7.78 -2.53
CA GLY A 31 -13.11 8.72 -1.40
C GLY A 31 -11.73 9.27 -1.02
N PHE A 32 -10.66 8.83 -1.67
CA PHE A 32 -9.34 9.47 -1.59
C PHE A 32 -9.21 10.65 -2.54
N ALA A 33 -10.16 10.83 -3.45
CA ALA A 33 -10.22 11.99 -4.32
C ALA A 33 -10.45 13.27 -3.50
N THR A 34 -9.67 14.30 -3.79
CA THR A 34 -9.73 15.61 -3.13
C THR A 34 -10.09 16.70 -4.13
N GLU A 35 -10.81 17.73 -3.66
CA GLU A 35 -11.12 18.90 -4.50
C GLU A 35 -9.88 19.76 -4.77
N ALA A 36 -9.91 20.51 -5.88
CA ALA A 36 -8.87 21.48 -6.20
C ALA A 36 -8.81 22.56 -5.09
N GLY A 37 -7.67 22.67 -4.41
CA GLY A 37 -7.46 23.66 -3.35
C GLY A 37 -7.57 23.13 -1.92
N SER A 38 -7.89 21.83 -1.69
CA SER A 38 -7.65 21.20 -0.39
C SER A 38 -6.14 21.25 -0.09
N ALA A 39 -5.80 21.50 1.18
CA ALA A 39 -4.40 21.62 1.60
C ALA A 39 -3.61 20.40 1.12
N ALA A 40 -2.72 20.64 0.18
CA ALA A 40 -1.82 19.63 -0.32
C ALA A 40 -0.75 19.34 0.75
N GLY A 41 -0.37 18.09 0.91
CA GLY A 41 0.86 17.75 1.62
C GLY A 41 2.07 18.37 0.89
N ASP A 42 3.18 18.53 1.60
CA ASP A 42 4.44 19.07 1.03
C ASP A 42 5.05 18.16 -0.06
N ASP A 43 4.47 16.98 -0.30
CA ASP A 43 4.95 15.96 -1.22
C ASP A 43 3.91 15.73 -2.34
N ARG A 44 4.27 16.12 -3.57
CA ARG A 44 3.38 16.04 -4.74
C ARG A 44 3.96 15.14 -5.83
N VAL A 45 3.07 14.42 -6.50
CA VAL A 45 3.37 13.62 -7.71
C VAL A 45 2.42 14.03 -8.83
N ASP A 46 2.96 14.51 -9.92
CA ASP A 46 2.21 14.78 -11.15
C ASP A 46 2.18 13.52 -12.03
N VAL A 47 0.98 13.04 -12.33
CA VAL A 47 0.77 11.84 -13.15
C VAL A 47 0.09 12.21 -14.45
N THR A 48 0.74 11.98 -15.57
CA THR A 48 0.13 12.09 -16.89
C THR A 48 -0.47 10.74 -17.29
N VAL A 49 -1.74 10.72 -17.64
CA VAL A 49 -2.45 9.50 -18.06
C VAL A 49 -2.84 9.60 -19.53
N ARG A 50 -2.42 8.61 -20.32
CA ARG A 50 -2.68 8.51 -21.76
C ARG A 50 -3.43 7.24 -22.10
N LEU A 51 -4.29 7.34 -23.10
CA LEU A 51 -4.92 6.18 -23.73
C LEU A 51 -4.11 5.81 -24.99
N ALA A 52 -3.69 4.55 -25.06
CA ALA A 52 -3.08 3.99 -26.25
C ALA A 52 -4.13 3.19 -27.04
N GLU A 53 -4.57 3.74 -28.17
CA GLU A 53 -5.49 3.07 -29.07
C GLU A 53 -4.72 2.06 -29.95
N ASN A 54 -5.07 0.77 -29.82
CA ASN A 54 -4.53 -0.32 -30.66
C ASN A 54 -3.00 -0.41 -30.78
N SER A 55 -2.26 0.22 -29.88
CA SER A 55 -0.80 0.19 -29.88
C SER A 55 -0.28 -1.15 -29.34
N PRO A 56 0.85 -1.65 -29.82
CA PRO A 56 1.54 -2.78 -29.19
C PRO A 56 1.99 -2.38 -27.77
N ALA A 57 2.09 -3.36 -26.88
CA ALA A 57 2.69 -3.14 -25.56
C ALA A 57 4.15 -2.69 -25.72
N PRO A 58 4.67 -1.90 -24.77
CA PRO A 58 6.09 -1.61 -24.72
C PRO A 58 6.92 -2.89 -24.70
N GLU A 59 8.09 -2.86 -25.31
CA GLU A 59 9.01 -4.00 -25.26
C GLU A 59 9.52 -4.19 -23.84
N ILE A 60 9.42 -5.41 -23.34
CA ILE A 60 9.96 -5.79 -22.04
C ILE A 60 11.46 -5.91 -22.15
N ARG A 61 12.19 -5.03 -21.51
CA ARG A 61 13.66 -4.98 -21.51
C ARG A 61 14.19 -4.87 -20.11
N ASP A 62 15.41 -5.37 -19.87
CA ASP A 62 16.14 -5.22 -18.61
C ASP A 62 15.26 -5.49 -17.38
N VAL A 63 14.60 -6.65 -17.39
CA VAL A 63 13.67 -7.07 -16.34
C VAL A 63 14.42 -7.27 -15.03
N ARG A 64 14.06 -6.48 -14.03
CA ARG A 64 14.59 -6.57 -12.67
C ARG A 64 13.75 -7.48 -11.78
N PHE A 65 12.44 -7.54 -12.04
CA PHE A 65 11.51 -8.43 -11.37
C PHE A 65 10.33 -8.75 -12.28
N SER A 66 9.79 -9.96 -12.20
CA SER A 66 8.55 -10.35 -12.86
C SER A 66 7.68 -11.19 -11.94
N ALA A 67 6.37 -10.98 -12.02
CA ALA A 67 5.38 -11.88 -11.47
C ALA A 67 4.50 -12.39 -12.60
N LYS A 68 4.49 -13.72 -12.77
CA LYS A 68 3.66 -14.40 -13.76
C LYS A 68 2.34 -14.85 -13.13
N LYS A 69 1.38 -15.14 -13.97
CA LYS A 69 -0.01 -15.47 -13.69
C LYS A 69 -0.24 -16.49 -12.57
N ASP A 70 0.71 -17.40 -12.34
CA ASP A 70 0.59 -18.51 -11.39
C ASP A 70 1.16 -18.19 -10.01
N ALA A 71 1.71 -16.99 -9.80
CA ALA A 71 2.38 -16.59 -8.56
C ALA A 71 1.43 -16.03 -7.48
N PHE A 72 0.16 -15.78 -7.81
CA PHE A 72 -0.84 -15.26 -6.88
C PHE A 72 -1.99 -16.24 -6.76
N GLU A 73 -2.25 -16.73 -5.56
CA GLU A 73 -3.34 -17.66 -5.22
C GLU A 73 -4.74 -17.09 -5.48
N ASP A 74 -4.87 -15.76 -5.54
CA ASP A 74 -6.11 -15.10 -5.93
C ASP A 74 -6.16 -14.92 -7.44
N ASN A 75 -7.10 -15.53 -8.11
CA ASN A 75 -7.59 -15.43 -9.49
C ASN A 75 -7.24 -14.18 -10.33
N CYS A 76 -6.25 -13.41 -9.92
CA CYS A 76 -5.78 -12.23 -10.61
C CYS A 76 -4.88 -12.65 -11.78
N ARG A 77 -5.51 -12.81 -12.94
CA ARG A 77 -4.86 -13.18 -14.20
C ARG A 77 -3.99 -12.05 -14.76
N THR A 78 -3.20 -11.41 -13.93
CA THR A 78 -2.31 -10.32 -14.33
C THR A 78 -0.87 -10.76 -14.29
N GLU A 79 -0.15 -10.44 -15.33
CA GLU A 79 1.30 -10.61 -15.44
C GLU A 79 1.93 -9.22 -15.41
N TRP A 80 3.02 -9.01 -14.67
CA TRP A 80 3.67 -7.72 -14.64
C TRP A 80 5.19 -7.83 -14.51
N TYR A 81 5.87 -6.79 -14.99
CA TYR A 81 7.32 -6.68 -15.05
C TYR A 81 7.74 -5.33 -14.47
N LEU A 82 8.77 -5.36 -13.64
CA LEU A 82 9.53 -4.18 -13.26
C LEU A 82 10.80 -4.14 -14.10
N CYS A 83 10.94 -3.09 -14.87
CA CYS A 83 12.02 -2.91 -15.84
C CYS A 83 12.92 -1.73 -15.46
N SER A 84 14.16 -1.76 -15.91
CA SER A 84 14.99 -0.57 -15.94
C SER A 84 14.40 0.42 -16.95
N PRO A 85 14.37 1.73 -16.63
CA PRO A 85 13.80 2.71 -17.54
C PRO A 85 14.69 2.93 -18.78
N THR A 86 14.08 3.30 -19.89
CA THR A 86 14.78 3.60 -21.15
C THR A 86 15.46 4.97 -21.16
N SER A 87 15.24 5.80 -20.16
CA SER A 87 15.82 7.14 -20.01
C SER A 87 16.20 7.41 -18.55
N ALA A 88 17.29 8.14 -18.34
CA ALA A 88 17.74 8.57 -17.02
C ALA A 88 16.76 9.52 -16.29
N ASP A 89 15.75 10.02 -16.98
CA ASP A 89 14.68 10.85 -16.40
C ASP A 89 13.73 10.06 -15.47
N TRP A 90 13.74 8.74 -15.58
CA TRP A 90 12.86 7.84 -14.85
C TRP A 90 13.65 6.91 -13.94
N GLU A 91 13.11 6.56 -12.80
CA GLU A 91 13.73 5.61 -11.88
C GLU A 91 13.39 4.17 -12.26
N GLU A 92 12.14 3.92 -12.64
CA GLU A 92 11.67 2.57 -12.95
C GLU A 92 10.49 2.63 -13.95
N GLU A 93 10.23 1.50 -14.61
CA GLU A 93 9.07 1.26 -15.44
C GLU A 93 8.37 -0.04 -15.03
N ILE A 94 7.05 0.01 -14.87
CA ILE A 94 6.21 -1.15 -14.60
C ILE A 94 5.35 -1.41 -15.82
N ILE A 95 5.42 -2.64 -16.37
CA ILE A 95 4.59 -3.07 -17.47
C ILE A 95 3.67 -4.18 -16.95
N GLN A 96 2.38 -4.03 -17.15
CA GLN A 96 1.36 -4.94 -16.70
C GLN A 96 0.49 -5.42 -17.88
N TYR A 97 0.29 -6.71 -17.99
CA TYR A 97 -0.69 -7.33 -18.85
C TYR A 97 -1.89 -7.77 -18.00
N CYS A 98 -3.07 -7.26 -18.34
CA CYS A 98 -4.32 -7.60 -17.67
C CYS A 98 -5.16 -8.50 -18.59
N GLY A 99 -6.40 -8.73 -18.22
CA GLY A 99 -7.32 -9.56 -18.97
C GLY A 99 -8.66 -8.88 -19.21
N GLU A 100 -9.61 -9.66 -19.72
CA GLU A 100 -10.95 -9.18 -20.04
C GLU A 100 -11.72 -8.59 -18.85
N GLU A 101 -11.50 -9.13 -17.64
CA GLU A 101 -12.17 -8.66 -16.42
C GLU A 101 -11.90 -7.19 -16.12
N GLN A 102 -10.71 -6.69 -16.41
CA GLN A 102 -10.33 -5.29 -16.21
C GLN A 102 -10.49 -4.46 -17.49
N ASN A 103 -10.86 -5.08 -18.59
CA ASN A 103 -10.88 -4.45 -19.92
C ASN A 103 -9.55 -3.77 -20.28
N ILE A 104 -8.43 -4.29 -19.79
CA ILE A 104 -7.09 -3.76 -20.07
C ILE A 104 -6.28 -4.82 -20.77
N LYS A 105 -5.78 -4.52 -21.97
CA LYS A 105 -4.86 -5.35 -22.72
C LYS A 105 -3.46 -5.27 -22.11
N TRP A 106 -3.00 -4.06 -21.87
CA TRP A 106 -1.77 -3.76 -21.16
C TRP A 106 -1.81 -2.34 -20.57
N ALA A 107 -1.00 -2.11 -19.55
CA ALA A 107 -0.71 -0.79 -19.00
C ALA A 107 0.78 -0.67 -18.73
N SER A 108 1.36 0.50 -18.95
CA SER A 108 2.73 0.81 -18.54
C SER A 108 2.75 2.06 -17.69
N LEU A 109 3.57 2.05 -16.65
CA LEU A 109 3.78 3.17 -15.74
C LEU A 109 5.28 3.39 -15.57
N ARG A 110 5.79 4.49 -16.04
CA ARG A 110 7.15 4.96 -15.74
C ARG A 110 7.10 6.11 -14.76
N TYR A 111 8.00 6.13 -13.82
CA TYR A 111 7.96 7.12 -12.76
C TYR A 111 9.34 7.51 -12.24
N SER A 112 9.40 8.70 -11.70
CA SER A 112 10.44 9.22 -10.82
C SER A 112 9.79 9.67 -9.50
N ARG A 113 10.57 10.24 -8.61
CA ARG A 113 10.09 10.68 -7.29
C ARG A 113 8.85 11.58 -7.35
N ASN A 114 8.77 12.50 -8.31
CA ASN A 114 7.76 13.57 -8.32
C ASN A 114 6.84 13.54 -9.55
N ARG A 115 7.05 12.63 -10.49
CA ARG A 115 6.24 12.53 -11.69
C ARG A 115 6.08 11.08 -12.15
N ALA A 116 4.98 10.81 -12.84
CA ALA A 116 4.74 9.53 -13.48
C ALA A 116 4.00 9.72 -14.81
N GLU A 117 4.17 8.77 -15.70
CA GLU A 117 3.39 8.65 -16.95
C GLU A 117 2.78 7.26 -17.00
N LEU A 118 1.45 7.23 -17.03
CA LEU A 118 0.66 6.02 -17.15
C LEU A 118 0.07 5.96 -18.55
N THR A 119 0.33 4.88 -19.27
CA THR A 119 -0.30 4.60 -20.56
C THR A 119 -1.14 3.34 -20.44
N ILE A 120 -2.39 3.38 -20.89
CA ILE A 120 -3.34 2.27 -20.80
C ILE A 120 -3.85 1.94 -22.20
N CYS A 121 -3.81 0.66 -22.56
CA CYS A 121 -4.44 0.12 -23.76
C CYS A 121 -5.61 -0.80 -23.36
N HIS A 122 -6.81 -0.45 -23.78
CA HIS A 122 -8.01 -1.24 -23.50
C HIS A 122 -8.23 -2.35 -24.56
N ILE A 123 -8.93 -3.41 -24.15
CA ILE A 123 -9.39 -4.49 -25.06
C ILE A 123 -10.61 -4.00 -25.84
N LYS A 124 -11.58 -3.40 -25.16
CA LYS A 124 -12.81 -2.85 -25.73
C LYS A 124 -12.80 -1.32 -25.65
N ASP A 125 -13.41 -0.68 -26.64
CA ASP A 125 -13.56 0.78 -26.64
C ASP A 125 -14.22 1.29 -25.34
N THR A 126 -13.58 2.25 -24.72
CA THR A 126 -14.06 2.93 -23.51
C THR A 126 -14.60 4.33 -23.79
N GLN A 127 -14.73 4.70 -25.07
CA GLN A 127 -15.09 6.07 -25.49
C GLN A 127 -14.18 7.13 -24.84
N GLY A 128 -12.90 6.83 -24.71
CA GLY A 128 -11.89 7.71 -24.12
C GLY A 128 -11.98 7.84 -22.59
N VAL A 129 -12.70 6.96 -21.90
CA VAL A 129 -12.76 6.96 -20.43
C VAL A 129 -11.79 5.94 -19.88
N VAL A 130 -10.94 6.34 -18.94
CA VAL A 130 -9.94 5.46 -18.29
C VAL A 130 -10.09 5.47 -16.79
N SER A 131 -9.73 4.34 -16.17
CA SER A 131 -9.48 4.25 -14.73
C SER A 131 -7.98 4.42 -14.51
N PRO A 132 -7.52 5.44 -13.74
CA PRO A 132 -6.11 5.84 -13.72
C PRO A 132 -5.20 4.79 -13.10
N PHE A 133 -5.70 4.01 -12.16
CA PHE A 133 -4.92 2.92 -11.55
C PHE A 133 -5.78 1.67 -11.39
N THR A 134 -5.30 0.59 -11.96
CA THR A 134 -5.91 -0.74 -11.81
C THR A 134 -5.09 -1.60 -10.85
N PHE A 135 -5.77 -2.51 -10.17
CA PHE A 135 -5.08 -3.54 -9.41
C PHE A 135 -4.38 -4.53 -10.37
N PRO A 136 -3.13 -5.01 -10.10
CA PRO A 136 -2.28 -4.66 -8.97
C PRO A 136 -1.39 -3.42 -9.18
N LEU A 137 -1.46 -2.75 -10.34
CA LEU A 137 -0.54 -1.65 -10.72
C LEU A 137 -0.48 -0.54 -9.67
N LEU A 138 -1.64 -0.12 -9.12
CA LEU A 138 -1.69 0.88 -8.06
C LEU A 138 -0.87 0.44 -6.84
N ASN A 139 -1.02 -0.80 -6.39
CA ASN A 139 -0.34 -1.30 -5.19
C ASN A 139 1.17 -1.42 -5.41
N ILE A 140 1.60 -1.89 -6.58
CA ILE A 140 3.01 -1.97 -6.95
C ILE A 140 3.60 -0.56 -6.95
N TYR A 141 2.94 0.37 -7.61
CA TYR A 141 3.38 1.76 -7.71
C TYR A 141 3.44 2.43 -6.33
N LEU A 142 2.39 2.34 -5.52
CA LEU A 142 2.39 2.89 -4.16
C LEU A 142 3.50 2.31 -3.30
N SER A 143 3.71 0.99 -3.36
CA SER A 143 4.81 0.33 -2.64
C SER A 143 6.17 0.91 -3.02
N ARG A 144 6.41 1.11 -4.32
CA ARG A 144 7.66 1.71 -4.81
C ARG A 144 7.79 3.17 -4.39
N MET A 145 6.74 3.96 -4.52
CA MET A 145 6.72 5.37 -4.12
C MET A 145 6.95 5.55 -2.61
N MET A 146 6.40 4.65 -1.77
CA MET A 146 6.64 4.68 -0.33
C MET A 146 8.11 4.39 0.00
N GLN A 147 8.73 3.43 -0.68
CA GLN A 147 10.17 3.14 -0.46
C GLN A 147 11.06 4.34 -0.78
N LEU A 148 10.77 5.09 -1.84
CA LEU A 148 11.49 6.30 -2.22
C LEU A 148 11.33 7.44 -1.19
N ARG A 149 10.32 7.35 -0.31
CA ARG A 149 9.95 8.37 0.68
C ARG A 149 10.14 7.94 2.13
N GLY A 150 10.99 6.94 2.36
CA GLY A 150 11.31 6.48 3.71
C GLY A 150 10.25 5.59 4.37
N GLY A 151 9.20 5.23 3.62
CA GLY A 151 8.12 4.36 4.09
C GLY A 151 8.17 2.96 3.48
N PHE A 152 7.14 2.17 3.77
CA PHE A 152 6.91 0.84 3.20
C PHE A 152 5.42 0.47 3.24
N MET A 153 5.04 -0.54 2.47
CA MET A 153 3.72 -1.16 2.55
C MET A 153 3.82 -2.53 3.20
N ILE A 154 2.82 -2.87 3.99
CA ILE A 154 2.79 -4.12 4.76
C ILE A 154 1.40 -4.75 4.75
N HIS A 155 1.34 -6.08 4.66
CA HIS A 155 0.13 -6.86 4.81
C HIS A 155 -0.26 -6.94 6.29
N SER A 156 -1.20 -6.09 6.69
CA SER A 156 -1.58 -5.90 8.09
C SER A 156 -2.97 -5.30 8.23
N SER A 157 -3.56 -5.50 9.41
CA SER A 157 -4.69 -4.70 9.88
C SER A 157 -4.18 -3.65 10.88
N VAL A 158 -4.76 -2.45 10.85
CA VAL A 158 -4.46 -1.39 11.81
C VAL A 158 -5.76 -0.87 12.42
N VAL A 159 -5.77 -0.79 13.74
CA VAL A 159 -6.83 -0.13 14.49
C VAL A 159 -6.29 1.08 15.25
N GLU A 160 -7.11 2.09 15.40
CA GLU A 160 -6.89 3.20 16.34
C GLU A 160 -7.63 2.86 17.63
N ASP A 161 -6.88 2.60 18.72
CA ASP A 161 -7.47 2.30 20.01
C ASP A 161 -8.03 3.56 20.69
N LYS A 162 -8.74 3.41 21.79
CA LYS A 162 -9.43 4.47 22.52
C LYS A 162 -8.50 5.60 23.02
N ASP A 163 -7.20 5.33 23.14
CA ASP A 163 -6.18 6.32 23.50
C ASP A 163 -5.61 7.08 22.30
N GLY A 164 -6.14 6.83 21.08
CA GLY A 164 -5.71 7.46 19.84
C GLY A 164 -4.44 6.87 19.25
N LYS A 165 -3.93 5.76 19.78
CA LYS A 165 -2.75 5.07 19.26
C LYS A 165 -3.11 3.97 18.27
N GLY A 166 -2.30 3.86 17.22
CA GLY A 166 -2.41 2.81 16.22
C GLY A 166 -1.79 1.51 16.68
N LEU A 167 -2.53 0.42 16.56
CA LEU A 167 -2.06 -0.93 16.80
C LEU A 167 -2.02 -1.67 15.48
N LEU A 168 -0.81 -2.09 15.05
CA LEU A 168 -0.59 -2.79 13.78
C LEU A 168 -0.46 -4.29 14.05
N PHE A 169 -1.34 -5.08 13.43
CA PHE A 169 -1.36 -6.54 13.47
C PHE A 169 -0.90 -7.12 12.14
N THR A 170 0.19 -7.87 12.14
CA THR A 170 0.73 -8.46 10.91
C THR A 170 1.05 -9.94 11.07
N ALA A 171 0.81 -10.69 10.01
CA ALA A 171 1.11 -12.12 9.87
C ALA A 171 0.86 -12.57 8.44
N VAL A 172 1.15 -13.82 8.12
CA VAL A 172 0.75 -14.45 6.86
C VAL A 172 -0.77 -14.44 6.67
N SER A 173 -1.24 -14.62 5.43
CA SER A 173 -2.67 -14.68 5.12
C SER A 173 -3.37 -15.77 5.93
N GLY A 174 -4.64 -15.54 6.31
CA GLY A 174 -5.46 -16.50 7.06
C GLY A 174 -5.14 -16.62 8.56
N THR A 175 -4.18 -15.88 9.11
CA THR A 175 -3.81 -15.97 10.55
C THR A 175 -4.80 -15.29 11.49
N GLY A 176 -5.70 -14.41 10.99
CA GLY A 176 -6.71 -13.73 11.81
C GLY A 176 -6.47 -12.25 12.04
N LYS A 177 -5.77 -11.56 11.14
CA LYS A 177 -5.56 -10.10 11.20
C LYS A 177 -6.89 -9.33 11.23
N SER A 178 -7.79 -9.65 10.31
CA SER A 178 -9.14 -9.04 10.28
C SER A 178 -9.95 -9.40 11.51
N THR A 179 -9.82 -10.65 12.01
CA THR A 179 -10.53 -11.10 13.23
C THR A 179 -10.14 -10.25 14.44
N ILE A 180 -8.83 -10.04 14.66
CA ILE A 180 -8.40 -9.23 15.81
C ILE A 180 -8.78 -7.76 15.65
N ALA A 181 -8.76 -7.21 14.42
CA ALA A 181 -9.22 -5.85 14.17
C ALA A 181 -10.71 -5.68 14.51
N HIS A 182 -11.57 -6.63 14.14
CA HIS A 182 -13.00 -6.59 14.49
C HIS A 182 -13.26 -6.81 15.98
N ILE A 183 -12.43 -7.61 16.68
CA ILE A 183 -12.51 -7.72 18.14
C ILE A 183 -12.24 -6.36 18.79
N PHE A 184 -11.20 -5.64 18.34
CA PHE A 184 -10.90 -4.29 18.83
C PHE A 184 -12.01 -3.29 18.49
N GLU A 185 -12.60 -3.38 17.30
CA GLU A 185 -13.75 -2.55 16.90
C GLU A 185 -14.95 -2.76 17.84
N GLY A 186 -15.27 -4.02 18.18
CA GLY A 186 -16.29 -4.36 19.17
C GLY A 186 -16.01 -3.79 20.57
N GLU A 187 -14.74 -3.57 20.90
CA GLU A 187 -14.28 -2.94 22.14
C GLU A 187 -14.06 -1.41 22.01
N GLY A 188 -14.60 -0.80 20.95
CA GLY A 188 -14.66 0.64 20.71
C GLY A 188 -13.43 1.27 20.08
N ALA A 189 -12.55 0.49 19.47
CA ALA A 189 -11.51 0.99 18.58
C ALA A 189 -12.08 1.30 17.18
N THR A 190 -11.30 1.96 16.34
CA THR A 190 -11.69 2.21 14.95
C THR A 190 -10.72 1.51 14.00
N ILE A 191 -11.22 0.75 13.03
CA ILE A 191 -10.38 0.16 11.99
C ILE A 191 -9.89 1.28 11.06
N VAL A 192 -8.58 1.45 10.97
CA VAL A 192 -7.92 2.41 10.07
C VAL A 192 -7.87 1.82 8.66
N ASN A 193 -7.35 0.61 8.54
CA ASN A 193 -7.38 -0.19 7.32
C ASN A 193 -7.18 -1.67 7.65
N ASP A 194 -7.64 -2.53 6.76
CA ASP A 194 -7.43 -3.99 6.84
C ASP A 194 -6.91 -4.48 5.49
N ASP A 195 -6.04 -5.49 5.50
CA ASP A 195 -5.34 -6.11 4.39
C ASP A 195 -4.00 -5.42 4.02
N MET A 196 -3.96 -4.16 3.59
CA MET A 196 -2.72 -3.45 3.22
C MET A 196 -2.67 -2.06 3.83
N VAL A 197 -1.52 -1.70 4.38
CA VAL A 197 -1.28 -0.43 5.07
C VAL A 197 0.06 0.16 4.61
N VAL A 198 0.10 1.47 4.46
CA VAL A 198 1.37 2.21 4.34
C VAL A 198 1.84 2.62 5.71
N VAL A 199 3.14 2.45 5.98
CA VAL A 199 3.81 3.01 7.16
C VAL A 199 4.88 3.99 6.70
N ARG A 200 4.88 5.20 7.30
CA ARG A 200 5.86 6.27 7.01
C ARG A 200 6.32 6.93 8.30
N PRO A 201 7.51 7.58 8.29
CA PRO A 201 7.90 8.49 9.37
C PRO A 201 6.85 9.61 9.52
N GLY A 202 6.42 9.89 10.75
CA GLY A 202 5.59 11.03 11.07
C GLY A 202 6.43 12.30 11.31
N ALA A 203 5.79 13.45 11.23
CA ALA A 203 6.45 14.74 11.49
C ALA A 203 6.94 14.88 12.94
N ASP A 204 6.39 14.11 13.86
CA ASP A 204 6.75 14.06 15.28
C ASP A 204 7.95 13.14 15.58
N GLY A 205 8.58 12.57 14.54
CA GLY A 205 9.69 11.61 14.65
C GLY A 205 9.26 10.18 14.97
N GLY A 206 7.97 9.93 15.19
CA GLY A 206 7.38 8.61 15.30
C GLY A 206 7.06 8.02 13.93
N ALA A 207 6.38 6.88 13.88
CA ALA A 207 5.83 6.33 12.65
C ALA A 207 4.30 6.42 12.64
N ARG A 208 3.74 6.62 11.45
CA ARG A 208 2.30 6.64 11.22
C ARG A 208 1.90 5.55 10.24
N ALA A 209 0.77 4.93 10.51
CA ALA A 209 0.10 4.04 9.59
C ALA A 209 -1.00 4.81 8.84
N TYR A 210 -1.12 4.55 7.55
CA TYR A 210 -2.06 5.23 6.65
C TYR A 210 -2.95 4.23 5.94
N ALA A 211 -4.24 4.54 5.90
CA ALA A 211 -5.18 3.88 5.01
C ALA A 211 -4.82 4.20 3.56
N ILE A 212 -5.00 3.21 2.68
CA ILE A 212 -4.83 3.35 1.24
C ILE A 212 -6.09 2.91 0.50
N PRO A 213 -6.30 3.35 -0.76
CA PRO A 213 -7.45 2.93 -1.54
C PRO A 213 -7.45 1.42 -1.75
N MET A 214 -8.37 0.71 -1.11
CA MET A 214 -8.54 -0.73 -1.19
C MET A 214 -9.97 -1.10 -1.57
N ARG A 215 -10.17 -2.31 -2.12
CA ARG A 215 -11.48 -2.76 -2.59
C ARG A 215 -12.55 -2.81 -1.50
N ALA A 216 -12.17 -3.11 -0.25
CA ALA A 216 -13.13 -3.50 0.79
C ALA A 216 -13.26 -2.49 1.94
N TYR A 217 -12.21 -1.87 2.43
CA TYR A 217 -12.25 -1.22 3.76
C TYR A 217 -12.05 0.29 3.75
N ALA A 218 -10.98 0.82 3.20
CA ALA A 218 -10.72 2.25 3.27
C ALA A 218 -11.56 3.04 2.28
N GLN A 219 -12.56 3.75 2.79
CA GLN A 219 -13.43 4.63 2.01
C GLN A 219 -12.89 6.07 1.92
N ARG A 220 -11.90 6.42 2.74
CA ARG A 220 -11.37 7.79 2.90
C ARG A 220 -9.98 7.76 3.52
N PRO A 221 -9.15 8.80 3.28
CA PRO A 221 -7.85 8.95 3.93
C PRO A 221 -8.00 8.95 5.46
N ARG A 222 -7.17 8.18 6.13
CA ARG A 222 -7.04 8.15 7.57
C ARG A 222 -5.62 7.78 7.94
N SER A 223 -5.08 8.37 8.99
CA SER A 223 -3.79 7.99 9.53
C SER A 223 -3.78 8.01 11.03
N VAL A 224 -2.91 7.20 11.63
CA VAL A 224 -2.76 7.10 13.07
C VAL A 224 -1.29 6.94 13.44
N ALA A 225 -0.84 7.59 14.53
CA ALA A 225 0.49 7.37 15.08
C ALA A 225 0.58 5.95 15.66
N LEU A 226 1.61 5.19 15.27
CA LEU A 226 1.78 3.82 15.74
C LEU A 226 2.26 3.78 17.19
N GLY A 227 1.52 3.07 18.04
CA GLY A 227 1.83 2.80 19.45
C GLY A 227 2.20 1.35 19.73
N GLY A 228 2.00 0.42 18.79
CA GLY A 228 2.34 -0.98 18.98
C GLY A 228 2.36 -1.80 17.68
N LEU A 229 3.30 -2.75 17.62
CA LEU A 229 3.44 -3.71 16.52
C LEU A 229 3.22 -5.13 17.05
N PHE A 230 2.33 -5.89 16.44
CA PHE A 230 1.96 -7.23 16.88
C PHE A 230 2.12 -8.24 15.75
N PHE A 231 3.05 -9.19 15.94
CA PHE A 231 3.23 -10.34 15.07
C PHE A 231 2.33 -11.46 15.59
N ILE A 232 1.16 -11.64 14.96
CA ILE A 232 0.11 -12.51 15.49
C ILE A 232 0.26 -13.96 15.02
N SER A 233 -0.19 -14.88 15.86
CA SER A 233 -0.38 -16.29 15.54
C SER A 233 -1.62 -16.83 16.25
N GLN A 234 -2.30 -17.82 15.64
CA GLN A 234 -3.39 -18.51 16.32
C GLN A 234 -2.86 -19.31 17.52
N SER A 235 -3.60 -19.26 18.62
CA SER A 235 -3.24 -19.95 19.86
C SER A 235 -4.50 -20.33 20.65
N PRO A 236 -4.51 -21.44 21.41
CA PRO A 236 -5.63 -21.81 22.27
C PRO A 236 -5.77 -20.90 23.50
N LYS A 237 -4.78 -20.05 23.77
CA LYS A 237 -4.77 -19.06 24.87
C LYS A 237 -4.07 -17.77 24.44
N ASN A 238 -4.45 -16.67 25.06
CA ASN A 238 -3.80 -15.37 24.86
C ASN A 238 -2.46 -15.33 25.59
N TRP A 239 -1.37 -14.98 24.87
CA TRP A 239 -0.04 -14.73 25.42
C TRP A 239 0.70 -13.70 24.59
N ILE A 240 1.64 -12.99 25.20
CA ILE A 240 2.37 -11.91 24.55
C ILE A 240 3.84 -11.94 24.98
N GLU A 241 4.74 -11.72 24.05
CA GLU A 241 6.19 -11.70 24.26
C GLU A 241 6.83 -10.53 23.52
N ARG A 242 7.57 -9.69 24.25
CA ARG A 242 8.24 -8.50 23.66
C ARG A 242 9.34 -8.92 22.68
N LYS A 243 9.42 -8.19 21.56
CA LYS A 243 10.47 -8.34 20.55
C LYS A 243 11.22 -7.02 20.36
N LYS A 244 12.51 -7.09 20.01
CA LYS A 244 13.37 -5.92 19.83
C LYS A 244 14.37 -6.13 18.70
N GLY A 245 14.95 -5.03 18.21
CA GLY A 245 16.09 -5.03 17.30
C GLY A 245 15.82 -5.73 15.96
N ALA A 246 16.79 -6.46 15.47
CA ALA A 246 16.77 -7.10 14.16
C ALA A 246 15.58 -8.07 13.95
N THR A 247 15.09 -8.69 15.03
CA THR A 247 13.91 -9.57 14.94
C THR A 247 12.67 -8.81 14.50
N VAL A 248 12.47 -7.57 14.96
CA VAL A 248 11.35 -6.73 14.54
C VAL A 248 11.48 -6.41 13.04
N VAL A 249 12.65 -5.96 12.62
CA VAL A 249 12.92 -5.61 11.21
C VAL A 249 12.68 -6.82 10.29
N ALA A 250 13.22 -7.97 10.64
CA ALA A 250 13.07 -9.19 9.85
C ALA A 250 11.59 -9.63 9.72
N ARG A 251 10.82 -9.56 10.80
CA ARG A 251 9.40 -9.91 10.78
C ARG A 251 8.54 -8.92 10.02
N VAL A 252 8.81 -7.61 10.11
CA VAL A 252 8.14 -6.61 9.30
C VAL A 252 8.48 -6.82 7.83
N MET A 253 9.75 -7.05 7.50
CA MET A 253 10.20 -7.30 6.13
C MET A 253 9.52 -8.52 5.51
N SER A 254 9.37 -9.63 6.26
CA SER A 254 8.73 -10.86 5.76
C SER A 254 7.24 -10.70 5.45
N ASN A 255 6.58 -9.69 6.02
CA ASN A 255 5.17 -9.36 5.75
C ASN A 255 5.02 -8.09 4.89
N SER A 256 6.11 -7.50 4.46
CA SER A 256 6.11 -6.33 3.57
C SER A 256 5.68 -6.75 2.17
N ILE A 257 4.87 -5.91 1.53
CA ILE A 257 4.42 -6.12 0.14
C ILE A 257 5.53 -5.72 -0.85
N SER A 258 6.55 -5.06 -0.36
CA SER A 258 7.69 -4.62 -1.13
C SER A 258 8.59 -5.80 -1.49
N GLN A 259 8.79 -6.02 -2.78
CA GLN A 259 9.71 -7.04 -3.27
C GLN A 259 11.09 -6.41 -3.50
N PRO A 260 12.11 -6.73 -2.71
CA PRO A 260 13.47 -6.30 -2.97
C PRO A 260 14.06 -7.17 -4.10
N PHE A 261 14.24 -6.61 -5.26
CA PHE A 261 14.78 -7.33 -6.44
C PHE A 261 16.28 -7.06 -6.67
N ASP A 262 16.89 -6.18 -5.90
CA ASP A 262 18.32 -5.96 -5.84
C ASP A 262 18.79 -5.56 -4.42
N ALA A 263 20.11 -5.59 -4.21
CA ALA A 263 20.70 -5.28 -2.90
C ALA A 263 20.41 -3.84 -2.45
N ALA A 264 20.38 -2.87 -3.36
CA ALA A 264 20.13 -1.46 -3.03
C ALA A 264 18.68 -1.26 -2.54
N ASN A 265 17.72 -1.91 -3.20
CA ASN A 265 16.33 -1.91 -2.77
C ASN A 265 16.13 -2.63 -1.44
N ALA A 266 16.81 -3.76 -1.22
CA ALA A 266 16.77 -4.47 0.06
C ALA A 266 17.30 -3.60 1.20
N LEU A 267 18.45 -2.95 1.01
CA LEU A 267 19.04 -2.04 2.01
C LEU A 267 18.12 -0.84 2.29
N ARG A 268 17.53 -0.24 1.24
CA ARG A 268 16.56 0.85 1.40
C ARG A 268 15.36 0.40 2.22
N LEU A 269 14.78 -0.75 1.90
CA LEU A 269 13.64 -1.29 2.64
C LEU A 269 13.99 -1.58 4.10
N ILE A 270 15.13 -2.19 4.38
CA ILE A 270 15.63 -2.45 5.74
C ILE A 270 15.80 -1.12 6.49
N GLY A 271 16.39 -0.11 5.85
CA GLY A 271 16.56 1.23 6.43
C GLY A 271 15.23 1.89 6.78
N ASN A 272 14.26 1.86 5.87
CA ASN A 272 12.93 2.43 6.08
C ASN A 272 12.19 1.71 7.22
N ILE A 273 12.19 0.37 7.22
CA ILE A 273 11.57 -0.42 8.30
C ILE A 273 12.24 -0.12 9.64
N SER A 274 13.58 -0.06 9.67
CA SER A 274 14.33 0.24 10.90
C SER A 274 13.96 1.63 11.44
N GLY A 275 13.96 2.64 10.58
CA GLY A 275 13.61 4.01 10.94
C GLY A 275 12.17 4.14 11.47
N CYS A 276 11.22 3.41 10.87
CA CYS A 276 9.82 3.46 11.31
C CYS A 276 9.52 2.60 12.54
N CYS A 277 10.16 1.44 12.71
CA CYS A 277 9.66 0.42 13.64
C CYS A 277 10.47 0.23 14.91
N LEU A 278 11.78 0.56 14.92
CA LEU A 278 12.62 0.24 16.08
C LEU A 278 12.29 1.03 17.35
N GLY A 279 11.64 2.18 17.24
CA GLY A 279 11.16 2.97 18.37
C GLY A 279 9.79 2.56 18.91
N ILE A 280 9.10 1.62 18.25
CA ILE A 280 7.74 1.22 18.61
C ILE A 280 7.78 -0.08 19.42
N PRO A 281 7.03 -0.20 20.55
CA PRO A 281 6.86 -1.44 21.26
C PRO A 281 6.37 -2.55 20.33
N ALA A 282 7.12 -3.66 20.23
CA ALA A 282 6.82 -4.75 19.32
C ALA A 282 6.71 -6.08 20.06
N PHE A 283 5.74 -6.90 19.67
CA PHE A 283 5.41 -8.14 20.37
C PHE A 283 5.08 -9.29 19.41
N THR A 284 5.41 -10.52 19.81
CA THR A 284 4.71 -11.71 19.29
C THR A 284 3.46 -11.91 20.14
N LEU A 285 2.34 -12.13 19.49
CA LEU A 285 1.05 -12.36 20.12
C LEU A 285 0.46 -13.68 19.64
N GLY A 286 0.37 -14.66 20.56
CA GLY A 286 -0.52 -15.78 20.35
C GLY A 286 -1.90 -15.39 20.85
N PHE A 287 -2.93 -15.47 20.01
CA PHE A 287 -4.25 -15.06 20.41
C PHE A 287 -5.32 -16.12 20.13
N LYS A 288 -6.22 -16.24 21.09
CA LYS A 288 -7.52 -16.85 20.95
C LYS A 288 -8.51 -15.77 20.47
N PRO A 289 -9.44 -16.07 19.53
CA PRO A 289 -10.33 -15.04 18.97
C PRO A 289 -11.47 -14.70 19.95
N ASP A 290 -11.14 -14.08 21.08
CA ASP A 290 -12.07 -13.56 22.08
C ASP A 290 -11.65 -12.16 22.57
N ALA A 291 -12.55 -11.45 23.26
CA ALA A 291 -12.33 -10.10 23.75
C ALA A 291 -11.23 -9.98 24.82
N GLU A 292 -10.83 -11.07 25.49
CA GLU A 292 -9.78 -11.04 26.51
C GLU A 292 -8.43 -10.60 25.95
N VAL A 293 -8.17 -10.86 24.65
CA VAL A 293 -6.94 -10.44 23.96
C VAL A 293 -6.70 -8.93 24.03
N VAL A 294 -7.74 -8.12 24.01
CA VAL A 294 -7.66 -6.66 24.09
C VAL A 294 -7.04 -6.23 25.44
N GLY A 295 -7.47 -6.84 26.53
CA GLY A 295 -6.90 -6.60 27.86
C GLY A 295 -5.41 -6.98 27.92
N VAL A 296 -5.03 -8.12 27.35
CA VAL A 296 -3.64 -8.59 27.29
C VAL A 296 -2.75 -7.59 26.55
N ILE A 297 -3.20 -7.09 25.38
CA ILE A 297 -2.46 -6.11 24.57
C ILE A 297 -2.32 -4.77 25.30
N ARG A 298 -3.43 -4.21 25.83
CA ARG A 298 -3.42 -2.93 26.52
C ARG A 298 -2.52 -2.96 27.78
N ASN A 299 -2.50 -4.08 28.51
CA ASN A 299 -1.62 -4.22 29.67
C ASN A 299 -0.13 -4.32 29.27
N ALA A 300 0.19 -5.02 28.20
CA ALA A 300 1.57 -5.12 27.69
C ALA A 300 2.12 -3.76 27.24
N LEU A 301 1.29 -2.92 26.64
CA LEU A 301 1.67 -1.57 26.20
C LEU A 301 1.92 -0.60 27.35
N LYS A 302 1.24 -0.77 28.50
CA LYS A 302 1.49 0.05 29.71
C LYS A 302 2.85 -0.20 30.34
N GLY A 303 3.40 -1.40 30.14
CA GLY A 303 4.70 -1.82 30.68
C GLY A 303 5.86 -1.73 29.67
N ALA A 304 5.68 -1.11 28.49
CA ALA A 304 6.64 -1.19 27.38
C ALA A 304 7.61 0.00 27.25
#